data_5677e3be2dc734095bd74e50f7bd75c1
#
_entry.id   5677e3be2dc734095bd74e50f7bd75c1
#
_cell.length_a   1.000
_cell.length_b   1.000
_cell.length_c   1.000
_cell.angle_alpha   90.00
_cell.angle_beta   90.00
_cell.angle_gamma   90.00
#
_symmetry.space_group_name_H-M   'P 1'
#
loop_
_entity.id
_entity.type
_entity.pdbx_description
1 polymer ?
#
loop_
_entity_poly.entity_id
_entity_poly.type
_entity_poly.pdbx_seq_one_letter_code
_entity_poly.pdbx_strand_id
1 'polypeptide(L)'
;MRSYNARMAHTFDICIRGAGIVGRTLALLLARERLRVALVANPTPQAAAAPDVRAYALNTASRTLLESLRSWPDPQHATAVARMDVFGDKDGAVHFDAAAQGAEALAWIVDVPALEPR
;
A
#
# COMPACT_ATOMS: atom_id res chain seq x y z
N MET A 1 -8.05 17.23 -18.27
CA MET A 1 -9.19 16.38 -18.18
C MET A 1 -9.91 16.28 -19.50
N ARG A 2 -10.23 15.11 -19.86
CA ARG A 2 -10.96 15.00 -21.10
C ARG A 2 -12.41 15.42 -20.90
N SER A 3 -12.89 16.05 -21.90
CA SER A 3 -14.29 16.32 -22.01
C SER A 3 -15.02 15.02 -22.30
N TYR A 4 -16.20 14.89 -21.81
CA TYR A 4 -17.00 13.75 -22.14
C TYR A 4 -18.39 14.17 -22.49
N ASN A 5 -19.06 13.28 -23.14
CA ASN A 5 -20.40 13.48 -23.57
C ASN A 5 -21.32 13.55 -22.36
N ALA A 6 -22.24 14.48 -22.33
CA ALA A 6 -23.19 14.61 -21.24
C ALA A 6 -24.00 13.34 -21.02
N ARG A 7 -24.30 12.61 -22.11
CA ARG A 7 -25.04 11.35 -22.00
C ARG A 7 -24.22 10.26 -21.34
N MET A 8 -22.89 10.41 -21.37
CA MET A 8 -21.95 9.49 -20.79
C MET A 8 -21.43 10.01 -19.47
N ALA A 9 -22.02 11.07 -18.96
CA ALA A 9 -21.52 11.71 -17.77
C ALA A 9 -21.53 10.74 -16.59
N HIS A 10 -20.39 10.61 -15.96
CA HIS A 10 -20.24 9.86 -14.74
C HIS A 10 -20.08 10.83 -13.59
N THR A 11 -20.91 10.66 -12.59
CA THR A 11 -20.84 11.51 -11.41
C THR A 11 -20.05 10.78 -10.35
N PHE A 12 -19.02 11.43 -9.82
CA PHE A 12 -18.20 10.88 -8.77
C PHE A 12 -18.33 11.73 -7.52
N ASP A 13 -18.33 11.06 -6.38
CA ASP A 13 -18.35 11.75 -5.10
C ASP A 13 -16.96 12.24 -4.73
N ILE A 14 -15.94 11.47 -5.08
CA ILE A 14 -14.57 11.75 -4.72
C ILE A 14 -13.66 11.38 -5.89
N CYS A 15 -12.67 12.22 -6.12
CA CYS A 15 -11.62 11.94 -7.10
C CYS A 15 -10.28 11.84 -6.36
N ILE A 16 -9.60 10.72 -6.54
CA ILE A 16 -8.29 10.49 -5.95
C ILE A 16 -7.25 10.53 -7.06
N ARG A 17 -6.27 11.39 -6.91
CA ARG A 17 -5.17 11.46 -7.85
C ARG A 17 -3.96 10.73 -7.28
N GLY A 18 -3.49 9.75 -8.01
CA GLY A 18 -2.38 8.91 -7.59
C GLY A 18 -2.85 7.50 -7.30
N ALA A 19 -2.35 6.54 -8.08
CA ALA A 19 -2.78 5.16 -8.02
C ALA A 19 -1.72 4.26 -7.39
N GLY A 20 -0.93 4.80 -6.46
CA GLY A 20 -0.04 4.00 -5.65
C GLY A 20 -0.81 3.30 -4.52
N ILE A 21 -0.09 2.69 -3.59
CA ILE A 21 -0.72 1.91 -2.54
C ILE A 21 -1.67 2.75 -1.67
N VAL A 22 -1.30 3.98 -1.37
CA VAL A 22 -2.13 4.84 -0.51
C VAL A 22 -3.42 5.23 -1.23
N GLY A 23 -3.31 5.70 -2.47
CA GLY A 23 -4.49 6.11 -3.24
C GLY A 23 -5.44 4.94 -3.50
N ARG A 24 -4.90 3.78 -3.84
CA ARG A 24 -5.72 2.59 -4.08
C ARG A 24 -6.40 2.10 -2.81
N THR A 25 -5.70 2.14 -1.68
CA THR A 25 -6.28 1.75 -0.40
C THR A 25 -7.42 2.68 -0.02
N LEU A 26 -7.21 3.98 -0.17
CA LEU A 26 -8.27 4.96 0.10
C LEU A 26 -9.46 4.75 -0.82
N ALA A 27 -9.21 4.48 -2.11
CA ALA A 27 -10.29 4.25 -3.06
C ALA A 27 -11.14 3.04 -2.65
N LEU A 28 -10.50 1.95 -2.21
CA LEU A 28 -11.22 0.77 -1.77
C LEU A 28 -12.03 1.03 -0.50
N LEU A 29 -11.46 1.78 0.44
CA LEU A 29 -12.18 2.12 1.67
C LEU A 29 -13.42 2.96 1.36
N LEU A 30 -13.30 3.95 0.50
CA LEU A 30 -14.40 4.81 0.15
C LEU A 30 -15.45 4.09 -0.68
N ALA A 31 -15.02 3.21 -1.59
CA ALA A 31 -15.95 2.42 -2.37
C ALA A 31 -16.76 1.47 -1.49
N ARG A 32 -16.14 0.96 -0.43
CA ARG A 32 -16.83 0.10 0.52
C ARG A 32 -17.96 0.84 1.23
N GLU A 33 -17.85 2.17 1.36
CA GLU A 33 -18.88 3.03 1.93
C GLU A 33 -19.89 3.47 0.86
N ARG A 34 -19.86 2.84 -0.31
CA ARG A 34 -20.77 3.10 -1.42
C ARG A 34 -20.62 4.48 -2.03
N LEU A 35 -19.46 5.08 -1.88
CA LEU A 35 -19.13 6.30 -2.57
C LEU A 35 -18.61 5.98 -3.96
N ARG A 36 -18.93 6.83 -4.91
CA ARG A 36 -18.42 6.69 -6.25
C ARG A 36 -17.08 7.38 -6.33
N VAL A 37 -16.03 6.60 -6.59
CA VAL A 37 -14.67 7.07 -6.53
C VAL A 37 -14.03 7.02 -7.92
N ALA A 38 -13.43 8.12 -8.33
CA ALA A 38 -12.59 8.17 -9.51
C ALA A 38 -11.14 8.09 -9.04
N LEU A 39 -10.40 7.13 -9.57
CA LEU A 39 -8.99 6.98 -9.28
C LEU A 39 -8.19 7.33 -10.51
N VAL A 40 -7.39 8.38 -10.42
CA VAL A 40 -6.62 8.88 -11.55
C VAL A 40 -5.16 8.50 -11.39
N ALA A 41 -4.67 7.70 -12.31
CA ALA A 41 -3.28 7.29 -12.33
C ALA A 41 -2.48 8.21 -13.24
N ASN A 42 -1.25 8.50 -12.84
CA ASN A 42 -0.33 9.21 -13.71
C ASN A 42 0.18 8.24 -14.78
N PRO A 43 0.29 8.68 -16.05
CA PRO A 43 0.89 7.84 -17.06
C PRO A 43 2.31 7.44 -16.66
N THR A 44 2.62 6.16 -16.84
CA THR A 44 3.96 5.68 -16.57
C THR A 44 4.75 5.63 -17.88
N PRO A 45 5.95 6.21 -17.94
CA PRO A 45 6.75 6.13 -19.15
C PRO A 45 7.04 4.70 -19.53
N GLN A 46 7.07 4.41 -20.82
CA GLN A 46 7.38 3.08 -21.30
C GLN A 46 8.76 2.60 -20.88
N ALA A 47 9.67 3.54 -20.62
CA ALA A 47 10.99 3.19 -20.14
C ALA A 47 10.97 2.50 -18.78
N ALA A 48 9.86 2.49 -18.09
CA ALA A 48 9.72 1.79 -16.83
C ALA A 48 9.49 0.30 -17.02
N ALA A 49 10.06 -0.28 -18.06
CA ALA A 49 9.98 -1.72 -18.30
C ALA A 49 10.85 -2.51 -17.32
N ALA A 50 11.73 -1.85 -16.58
CA ALA A 50 12.56 -2.54 -15.58
C ALA A 50 11.67 -3.13 -14.49
N PRO A 51 12.02 -4.29 -13.94
CA PRO A 51 11.26 -4.88 -12.85
C PRO A 51 11.13 -3.92 -11.69
N ASP A 52 9.96 -3.88 -11.10
CA ASP A 52 9.72 -3.09 -9.91
C ASP A 52 10.18 -3.87 -8.70
N VAL A 53 11.28 -3.42 -8.09
CA VAL A 53 11.88 -4.10 -6.94
C VAL A 53 11.63 -3.36 -5.64
N ARG A 54 10.71 -2.40 -5.64
CA ARG A 54 10.39 -1.66 -4.43
C ARG A 54 9.70 -2.55 -3.41
N ALA A 55 9.92 -2.25 -2.15
CA ALA A 55 9.26 -2.94 -1.07
C ALA A 55 8.89 -1.93 0.01
N TYR A 56 7.82 -2.22 0.72
CA TYR A 56 7.40 -1.41 1.85
C TYR A 56 7.49 -2.22 3.14
N ALA A 57 7.77 -1.53 4.23
CA ALA A 57 7.63 -2.12 5.56
C ALA A 57 6.28 -1.68 6.11
N LEU A 58 5.38 -2.63 6.30
CA LEU A 58 4.03 -2.35 6.76
C LEU A 58 3.85 -2.88 8.17
N ASN A 59 3.25 -2.08 9.03
CA ASN A 59 3.01 -2.47 10.41
C ASN A 59 1.71 -3.27 10.57
N THR A 60 1.43 -3.70 11.79
CA THR A 60 0.24 -4.50 12.07
C THR A 60 -1.05 -3.79 11.69
N ALA A 61 -1.15 -2.50 11.97
CA ALA A 61 -2.36 -1.74 11.64
C ALA A 61 -2.59 -1.70 10.12
N SER A 62 -1.52 -1.49 9.36
CA SER A 62 -1.62 -1.50 7.90
C SER A 62 -2.00 -2.87 7.38
N ARG A 63 -1.43 -3.94 7.95
CA ARG A 63 -1.80 -5.29 7.55
C ARG A 63 -3.27 -5.56 7.82
N THR A 64 -3.76 -5.22 9.00
CA THR A 64 -5.15 -5.43 9.35
C THR A 64 -6.07 -4.71 8.37
N LEU A 65 -5.73 -3.47 8.02
CA LEU A 65 -6.49 -2.71 7.06
C LEU A 65 -6.52 -3.39 5.69
N LEU A 66 -5.37 -3.78 5.18
CA LEU A 66 -5.30 -4.42 3.87
C LEU A 66 -5.99 -5.78 3.84
N GLU A 67 -5.91 -6.54 4.93
CA GLU A 67 -6.65 -7.79 5.04
C GLU A 67 -8.15 -7.56 4.99
N SER A 68 -8.63 -6.51 5.65
CA SER A 68 -10.04 -6.18 5.63
C SER A 68 -10.55 -5.81 4.24
N LEU A 69 -9.65 -5.35 3.38
CA LEU A 69 -9.95 -5.02 2.00
C LEU A 69 -9.63 -6.17 1.04
N ARG A 70 -9.21 -7.31 1.58
CA ARG A 70 -8.79 -8.48 0.81
C ARG A 70 -7.65 -8.15 -0.15
N SER A 71 -6.77 -7.27 0.29
CA SER A 71 -5.64 -6.80 -0.52
C SER A 71 -4.29 -7.18 0.06
N TRP A 72 -4.26 -8.00 1.10
CA TRP A 72 -3.00 -8.49 1.64
C TRP A 72 -2.41 -9.53 0.69
N PRO A 73 -1.13 -9.41 0.34
CA PRO A 73 -0.52 -10.30 -0.65
C PRO A 73 -0.30 -11.71 -0.10
N ASP A 74 0.01 -12.62 -0.99
CA ASP A 74 0.34 -13.99 -0.62
C ASP A 74 1.60 -14.03 0.26
N PRO A 75 1.75 -15.07 1.11
CA PRO A 75 2.89 -15.14 2.03
C PRO A 75 4.26 -15.04 1.37
N GLN A 76 4.38 -15.47 0.13
CA GLN A 76 5.66 -15.40 -0.58
C GLN A 76 6.08 -13.96 -0.86
N HIS A 77 5.16 -13.01 -0.79
CA HIS A 77 5.42 -11.60 -1.06
C HIS A 77 5.38 -10.74 0.21
N ALA A 78 5.27 -11.36 1.37
CA ALA A 78 5.20 -10.64 2.64
C ALA A 78 6.05 -11.36 3.68
N THR A 79 7.15 -10.74 4.06
CA THR A 79 8.10 -11.34 5.01
C THR A 79 7.96 -10.65 6.36
N ALA A 80 7.70 -11.45 7.38
CA ALA A 80 7.59 -10.93 8.74
C ALA A 80 8.96 -10.51 9.28
N VAL A 81 8.98 -9.38 9.98
CA VAL A 81 10.19 -8.88 10.63
C VAL A 81 10.02 -9.09 12.13
N ALA A 82 10.81 -9.99 12.69
CA ALA A 82 10.73 -10.31 14.12
C ALA A 82 11.63 -9.42 14.95
N ARG A 83 12.71 -8.95 14.39
CA ARG A 83 13.68 -8.11 15.10
C ARG A 83 14.11 -6.95 14.22
N MET A 84 14.38 -5.83 14.86
CA MET A 84 14.90 -4.66 14.18
C MET A 84 15.96 -4.03 15.04
N ASP A 85 17.16 -3.87 14.49
CA ASP A 85 18.27 -3.21 15.16
C ASP A 85 18.53 -1.90 14.42
N VAL A 86 18.51 -0.81 15.15
CA VAL A 86 18.75 0.52 14.60
C VAL A 86 20.01 1.07 15.19
N PHE A 87 20.95 1.47 14.36
CA PHE A 87 22.25 1.97 14.78
C PHE A 87 22.35 3.46 14.47
N GLY A 88 22.84 4.22 15.45
CA GLY A 88 23.12 5.63 15.26
C GLY A 88 24.54 5.85 14.77
N ASP A 89 24.84 7.11 14.46
CA ASP A 89 26.17 7.48 13.95
C ASP A 89 27.28 7.33 14.97
N LYS A 90 26.95 7.31 16.26
CA LYS A 90 27.93 7.30 17.34
C LYS A 90 27.61 6.21 18.34
N ASP A 91 27.86 4.98 17.95
CA ASP A 91 27.73 3.83 18.85
C ASP A 91 26.36 3.63 19.49
N GLY A 92 25.38 4.44 19.14
CA GLY A 92 24.02 4.25 19.63
C GLY A 92 23.35 3.10 18.88
N ALA A 93 22.63 2.27 19.62
CA ALA A 93 21.87 1.19 19.02
C ALA A 93 20.56 1.01 19.79
N VAL A 94 19.49 0.76 19.05
CA VAL A 94 18.18 0.44 19.60
C VAL A 94 17.73 -0.88 19.01
N HIS A 95 17.26 -1.76 19.86
CA HIS A 95 16.82 -3.08 19.46
C HIS A 95 15.32 -3.23 19.71
N PHE A 96 14.62 -3.70 18.72
CA PHE A 96 13.19 -4.02 18.83
C PHE A 96 13.00 -5.50 18.59
N ASP A 97 12.20 -6.13 19.42
CA ASP A 97 11.90 -7.56 19.29
C ASP A 97 10.39 -7.73 19.41
N ALA A 98 9.78 -8.34 18.39
CA ALA A 98 8.34 -8.52 18.37
C ALA A 98 7.87 -9.41 19.53
N ALA A 99 8.60 -10.48 19.84
CA ALA A 99 8.24 -11.37 20.91
C ALA A 99 8.25 -10.66 22.28
N ALA A 100 9.23 -9.76 22.50
CA ALA A 100 9.32 -9.00 23.74
C ALA A 100 8.14 -8.04 23.91
N GLN A 101 7.50 -7.66 22.83
CA GLN A 101 6.34 -6.76 22.86
C GLN A 101 5.02 -7.52 22.77
N GLY A 102 5.08 -8.84 22.79
CA GLY A 102 3.88 -9.66 22.64
C GLY A 102 3.27 -9.61 21.27
N ALA A 103 4.04 -9.21 20.26
CA ALA A 103 3.55 -9.09 18.88
C ALA A 103 4.04 -10.25 18.03
N GLU A 104 3.29 -10.57 17.00
CA GLU A 104 3.67 -11.61 16.03
C GLU A 104 4.88 -11.15 15.21
N ALA A 105 4.88 -9.89 14.81
CA ALA A 105 5.95 -9.28 14.06
C ALA A 105 5.96 -7.78 14.31
N LEU A 106 7.10 -7.15 14.06
CA LEU A 106 7.22 -5.69 14.13
C LEU A 106 6.64 -5.05 12.88
N ALA A 107 6.87 -5.69 11.75
CA ALA A 107 6.43 -5.22 10.46
C ALA A 107 6.51 -6.37 9.47
N TRP A 108 6.02 -6.15 8.28
CA TRP A 108 6.17 -7.07 7.14
C TRP A 108 6.77 -6.31 5.97
N ILE A 109 7.79 -6.91 5.38
CA ILE A 109 8.37 -6.38 4.14
C ILE A 109 7.55 -6.94 2.99
N VAL A 110 6.91 -6.08 2.24
CA VAL A 110 5.96 -6.46 1.20
C VAL A 110 6.43 -5.93 -0.13
N ASP A 111 6.45 -6.79 -1.14
CA ASP A 111 6.80 -6.39 -2.50
C ASP A 111 5.71 -5.50 -3.07
N VAL A 112 6.10 -4.32 -3.56
CA VAL A 112 5.14 -3.36 -4.09
C VAL A 112 4.34 -3.92 -5.27
N PRO A 113 4.96 -4.62 -6.23
CA PRO A 113 4.18 -5.18 -7.34
C PRO A 113 3.08 -6.15 -6.91
N ALA A 114 3.23 -6.79 -5.75
CA ALA A 114 2.21 -7.69 -5.24
C ALA A 114 0.99 -6.95 -4.71
N LEU A 115 1.13 -5.67 -4.39
CA LEU A 115 0.05 -4.84 -3.87
C LEU A 115 -0.69 -4.10 -4.98
N GLU A 116 0.03 -3.61 -5.97
CA GLU A 116 -0.52 -2.68 -6.95
C GLU A 116 -1.53 -3.28 -7.93
N PRO A 117 -1.47 -4.54 -8.31
CA PRO A 117 -2.46 -5.11 -9.23
C PRO A 117 -3.84 -5.28 -8.64
N ARG A 118 -4.03 -5.01 -7.39
CA ARG A 118 -5.30 -5.29 -6.72
C ARG A 118 -6.33 -4.17 -6.77
#